data_e75b37a02c886e8510071e899fe19993
#
_entry.id   e75b37a02c886e8510071e899fe19993
#
_cell.length_a   1.000
_cell.length_b   1.000
_cell.length_c   1.000
_cell.angle_alpha   90.00
_cell.angle_beta   90.00
_cell.angle_gamma   90.00
#
_symmetry.space_group_name_H-M   'P 1'
#
loop_
_entity.id
_entity.type
_entity.pdbx_description
1 polymer ?
#
loop_
_entity_poly.entity_id
_entity_poly.type
_entity_poly.pdbx_seq_one_letter_code
_entity_poly.pdbx_strand_id
1 'polypeptide(L)'
;PGTGKTSLCRGLAHKLAIRLSGSYAQGHLVEVNAHSLFSKWFSESGKMVMHMFARIRELLEDGDAFVCVLVDEVESLAATRNAAGSGSEPSDAIRVVNALLTQLDQLKRFPNALVLTTSNLTGAIDAAFIDRADIKQYIGPPGPAARYEILRTCVHELSRVGLISPLPGGGLLPTPTLRAMLPSPPPSFDQV
;
A
#
# COMPACT_ATOMS: atom_id res chain seq x y z
N PRO A 1 3.68 11.43 -2.69
CA PRO A 1 2.61 10.91 -3.55
C PRO A 1 3.15 10.59 -4.95
N GLY A 2 2.45 9.68 -5.68
CA GLY A 2 2.78 9.37 -7.08
C GLY A 2 4.04 8.51 -7.30
N THR A 3 4.69 7.99 -6.26
CA THR A 3 5.90 7.15 -6.38
C THR A 3 5.62 5.66 -6.57
N GLY A 4 4.35 5.25 -6.63
CA GLY A 4 3.95 3.86 -6.84
C GLY A 4 3.94 2.97 -5.59
N LYS A 5 3.91 3.52 -4.37
CA LYS A 5 3.90 2.75 -3.12
C LYS A 5 2.77 1.72 -3.05
N THR A 6 1.53 2.16 -3.25
CA THR A 6 0.35 1.27 -3.25
C THR A 6 0.45 0.22 -4.35
N SER A 7 0.89 0.60 -5.56
CA SER A 7 1.11 -0.33 -6.68
C SER A 7 2.19 -1.36 -6.36
N LEU A 8 3.27 -0.96 -5.67
CA LEU A 8 4.33 -1.85 -5.22
C LEU A 8 3.80 -2.86 -4.19
N CYS A 9 3.01 -2.41 -3.21
CA CYS A 9 2.40 -3.28 -2.21
C CYS A 9 1.47 -4.32 -2.85
N ARG A 10 0.61 -3.90 -3.78
CA ARG A 10 -0.25 -4.82 -4.55
C ARG A 10 0.56 -5.83 -5.34
N GLY A 11 1.59 -5.37 -6.07
CA GLY A 11 2.48 -6.24 -6.83
C GLY A 11 3.26 -7.22 -5.94
N LEU A 12 3.69 -6.78 -4.75
CA LEU A 12 4.36 -7.63 -3.78
C LEU A 12 3.41 -8.71 -3.23
N ALA A 13 2.19 -8.33 -2.82
CA ALA A 13 1.18 -9.26 -2.33
C ALA A 13 0.86 -10.35 -3.37
N HIS A 14 0.63 -9.94 -4.62
CA HIS A 14 0.38 -10.87 -5.72
C HIS A 14 1.57 -11.80 -5.99
N LYS A 15 2.78 -11.27 -6.01
CA LYS A 15 4.00 -12.05 -6.22
C LYS A 15 4.26 -13.04 -5.08
N LEU A 16 3.96 -12.66 -3.84
CA LEU A 16 4.07 -13.55 -2.68
C LEU A 16 3.02 -14.65 -2.73
N ALA A 17 1.77 -14.35 -3.07
CA ALA A 17 0.72 -15.35 -3.24
C ALA A 17 1.13 -16.43 -4.27
N ILE A 18 1.72 -16.02 -5.41
CA ILE A 18 2.26 -16.96 -6.41
C ILE A 18 3.41 -17.78 -5.83
N ARG A 19 4.37 -17.15 -5.14
CA ARG A 19 5.54 -17.85 -4.60
C ARG A 19 5.20 -18.83 -3.48
N LEU A 20 4.19 -18.52 -2.70
CA LEU A 20 3.73 -19.30 -1.57
C LEU A 20 2.64 -20.31 -1.93
N SER A 21 2.28 -20.44 -3.21
CA SER A 21 1.23 -21.36 -3.68
C SER A 21 1.51 -22.85 -3.37
N GLY A 22 2.77 -23.20 -3.10
CA GLY A 22 3.12 -24.54 -2.60
C GLY A 22 2.83 -24.77 -1.12
N SER A 23 2.65 -23.70 -0.34
CA SER A 23 2.35 -23.76 1.10
C SER A 23 0.92 -23.35 1.42
N TYR A 24 0.32 -22.47 0.63
CA TYR A 24 -1.04 -21.96 0.78
C TYR A 24 -1.79 -22.09 -0.53
N ALA A 25 -2.96 -22.73 -0.48
CA ALA A 25 -3.78 -22.95 -1.67
C ALA A 25 -4.41 -21.66 -2.20
N GLN A 26 -4.61 -20.67 -1.32
CA GLN A 26 -5.25 -19.41 -1.66
C GLN A 26 -4.41 -18.21 -1.20
N GLY A 27 -4.43 -17.13 -1.99
CA GLY A 27 -3.83 -15.85 -1.62
C GLY A 27 -4.88 -14.74 -1.66
N HIS A 28 -5.05 -14.03 -0.54
CA HIS A 28 -5.99 -12.93 -0.42
C HIS A 28 -5.26 -11.60 -0.21
N LEU A 29 -5.70 -10.56 -0.92
CA LEU A 29 -5.31 -9.17 -0.65
C LEU A 29 -6.54 -8.42 -0.11
N VAL A 30 -6.44 -7.97 1.14
CA VAL A 30 -7.44 -7.13 1.79
C VAL A 30 -6.92 -5.71 1.84
N GLU A 31 -7.58 -4.80 1.12
CA GLU A 31 -7.19 -3.39 1.09
C GLU A 31 -8.07 -2.55 2.01
N VAL A 32 -7.42 -1.79 2.87
CA VAL A 32 -8.04 -0.88 3.83
C VAL A 32 -7.53 0.53 3.55
N ASN A 33 -8.40 1.41 3.07
CA ASN A 33 -8.06 2.82 2.96
C ASN A 33 -8.33 3.52 4.29
N ALA A 34 -7.25 3.97 4.95
CA ALA A 34 -7.33 4.57 6.27
C ALA A 34 -8.18 5.85 6.29
N HIS A 35 -8.10 6.68 5.24
CA HIS A 35 -8.90 7.90 5.13
C HIS A 35 -10.41 7.60 5.07
N SER A 36 -10.83 6.58 4.34
CA SER A 36 -12.25 6.23 4.19
C SER A 36 -12.87 5.63 5.45
N LEU A 37 -12.06 5.04 6.33
CA LEU A 37 -12.53 4.54 7.63
C LEU A 37 -13.04 5.66 8.54
N PHE A 38 -12.49 6.88 8.40
CA PHE A 38 -12.84 8.02 9.25
C PHE A 38 -13.89 8.94 8.63
N SER A 39 -13.93 9.07 7.30
CA SER A 39 -14.77 10.04 6.61
C SER A 39 -16.26 9.64 6.55
N LYS A 40 -16.57 8.36 6.59
CA LYS A 40 -17.94 7.86 6.36
C LYS A 40 -18.75 7.48 7.61
N TRP A 41 -18.10 7.20 8.77
CA TRP A 41 -18.77 6.48 9.86
C TRP A 41 -18.29 6.92 11.25
N PHE A 42 -18.45 8.18 11.62
CA PHE A 42 -17.92 8.78 12.84
C PHE A 42 -18.32 8.05 14.15
N SER A 43 -19.51 7.51 14.27
CA SER A 43 -20.02 6.87 15.50
C SER A 43 -19.89 5.34 15.54
N GLU A 44 -19.71 4.66 14.40
CA GLU A 44 -19.68 3.19 14.30
C GLU A 44 -18.35 2.62 13.78
N SER A 45 -17.36 3.47 13.50
CA SER A 45 -16.09 3.10 12.88
C SER A 45 -15.34 2.02 13.67
N GLY A 46 -15.36 2.09 15.00
CA GLY A 46 -14.71 1.09 15.85
C GLY A 46 -15.30 -0.32 15.71
N LYS A 47 -16.64 -0.43 15.65
CA LYS A 47 -17.32 -1.72 15.45
C LYS A 47 -17.04 -2.29 14.06
N MET A 48 -17.02 -1.41 13.04
CA MET A 48 -16.73 -1.80 11.67
C MET A 48 -15.30 -2.32 11.52
N VAL A 49 -14.32 -1.67 12.13
CA VAL A 49 -12.92 -2.16 12.19
C VAL A 49 -12.89 -3.54 12.83
N MET A 50 -13.53 -3.73 13.97
CA MET A 50 -13.56 -5.02 14.66
C MET A 50 -14.19 -6.11 13.78
N HIS A 51 -15.32 -5.81 13.11
CA HIS A 51 -16.00 -6.77 12.23
C HIS A 51 -15.14 -7.12 11.00
N MET A 52 -14.51 -6.14 10.38
CA MET A 52 -13.60 -6.36 9.25
C MET A 52 -12.44 -7.27 9.64
N PHE A 53 -11.78 -7.00 10.77
CA PHE A 53 -10.67 -7.83 11.24
C PHE A 53 -11.10 -9.21 11.74
N ALA A 54 -12.34 -9.37 12.22
CA ALA A 54 -12.91 -10.69 12.51
C ALA A 54 -12.95 -11.54 11.23
N ARG A 55 -13.41 -10.97 10.11
CA ARG A 55 -13.40 -11.64 8.81
C ARG A 55 -12.01 -11.98 8.30
N ILE A 56 -11.03 -11.09 8.52
CA ILE A 56 -9.63 -11.37 8.17
C ILE A 56 -9.10 -12.56 8.99
N ARG A 57 -9.42 -12.63 10.29
CA ARG A 57 -9.01 -13.76 11.14
C ARG A 57 -9.65 -15.08 10.68
N GLU A 58 -10.93 -15.08 10.34
CA GLU A 58 -11.60 -16.27 9.78
C GLU A 58 -10.85 -16.82 8.57
N LEU A 59 -10.36 -15.94 7.66
CA LEU A 59 -9.54 -16.35 6.52
C LEU A 59 -8.17 -16.90 6.93
N LEU A 60 -7.58 -16.39 8.02
CA LEU A 60 -6.26 -16.82 8.51
C LEU A 60 -6.33 -18.14 9.28
N GLU A 61 -7.44 -18.39 9.98
CA GLU A 61 -7.67 -19.62 10.75
C GLU A 61 -7.86 -20.85 9.87
N ASP A 62 -8.25 -20.67 8.61
CA ASP A 62 -8.38 -21.75 7.62
C ASP A 62 -7.02 -22.44 7.33
N GLY A 63 -5.90 -21.79 7.63
CA GLY A 63 -4.56 -22.35 7.51
C GLY A 63 -4.06 -22.51 6.05
N ASP A 64 -4.95 -22.68 5.11
CA ASP A 64 -4.65 -22.88 3.68
C ASP A 64 -4.56 -21.56 2.89
N ALA A 65 -4.87 -20.44 3.54
CA ALA A 65 -4.85 -19.13 2.94
C ALA A 65 -3.66 -18.27 3.40
N PHE A 66 -2.96 -17.65 2.46
CA PHE A 66 -2.05 -16.53 2.72
C PHE A 66 -2.85 -15.21 2.60
N VAL A 67 -2.84 -14.38 3.65
CA VAL A 67 -3.59 -13.13 3.67
C VAL A 67 -2.63 -11.95 3.79
N CYS A 68 -2.64 -11.09 2.77
CA CYS A 68 -1.96 -9.80 2.80
C CYS A 68 -2.96 -8.69 3.11
N VAL A 69 -2.74 -7.94 4.19
CA VAL A 69 -3.54 -6.78 4.58
C VAL A 69 -2.77 -5.52 4.23
N LEU A 70 -3.29 -4.74 3.29
CA LEU A 70 -2.72 -3.44 2.90
C LEU A 70 -3.52 -2.31 3.54
N VAL A 71 -2.89 -1.56 4.45
CA VAL A 71 -3.46 -0.32 5.02
C VAL A 71 -2.82 0.86 4.31
N ASP A 72 -3.61 1.51 3.45
CA ASP A 72 -3.14 2.62 2.61
C ASP A 72 -3.38 3.97 3.27
N GLU A 73 -2.44 4.91 3.12
CA GLU A 73 -2.52 6.29 3.61
C GLU A 73 -2.64 6.42 5.15
N VAL A 74 -1.76 5.69 5.88
CA VAL A 74 -1.80 5.68 7.36
C VAL A 74 -1.53 7.04 8.01
N GLU A 75 -0.99 8.01 7.30
CA GLU A 75 -0.85 9.39 7.77
C GLU A 75 -2.18 10.05 8.13
N SER A 76 -3.29 9.64 7.52
CA SER A 76 -4.62 10.15 7.84
C SER A 76 -5.04 9.83 9.28
N LEU A 77 -4.53 8.72 9.83
CA LEU A 77 -4.76 8.30 11.22
C LEU A 77 -4.04 9.21 12.21
N ALA A 78 -2.81 9.63 11.89
CA ALA A 78 -2.03 10.54 12.72
C ALA A 78 -2.65 11.94 12.75
N ALA A 79 -3.11 12.45 11.60
CA ALA A 79 -3.80 13.74 11.51
C ALA A 79 -5.06 13.77 12.39
N THR A 80 -5.86 12.71 12.34
CA THR A 80 -7.08 12.56 13.14
C THR A 80 -6.79 12.52 14.64
N ARG A 81 -5.72 11.80 15.06
CA ARG A 81 -5.32 11.71 16.47
C ARG A 81 -4.81 13.05 17.01
N ASN A 82 -4.07 13.82 16.22
CA ASN A 82 -3.56 15.13 16.58
C ASN A 82 -4.71 16.16 16.71
N ALA A 83 -5.69 16.14 15.82
CA ALA A 83 -6.89 16.98 15.89
C ALA A 83 -7.72 16.70 17.15
N ALA A 84 -7.87 15.43 17.53
CA ALA A 84 -8.56 15.02 18.75
C ALA A 84 -7.85 15.52 20.04
N GLY A 85 -6.52 15.63 20.02
CA GLY A 85 -5.73 16.18 21.13
C GLY A 85 -5.93 17.69 21.39
N SER A 86 -6.40 18.43 20.39
CA SER A 86 -6.67 19.89 20.50
C SER A 86 -8.08 20.23 21.02
N GLY A 87 -8.87 19.25 21.44
CA GLY A 87 -10.18 19.45 22.09
C GLY A 87 -11.34 19.74 21.14
N SER A 88 -11.14 19.71 19.84
CA SER A 88 -12.15 20.01 18.82
C SER A 88 -12.80 18.76 18.18
N GLU A 89 -12.25 17.57 18.44
CA GLU A 89 -12.70 16.31 17.82
C GLU A 89 -12.99 15.22 18.85
N PRO A 90 -13.96 14.34 18.59
CA PRO A 90 -14.43 13.35 19.56
C PRO A 90 -13.36 12.29 19.91
N SER A 91 -13.37 11.83 21.15
CA SER A 91 -12.63 10.67 21.66
C SER A 91 -12.78 9.39 20.79
N ASP A 92 -13.81 9.34 19.94
CA ASP A 92 -14.10 8.22 19.05
C ASP A 92 -13.04 8.01 17.97
N ALA A 93 -12.43 9.08 17.46
CA ALA A 93 -11.34 8.97 16.49
C ALA A 93 -10.11 8.26 17.08
N ILE A 94 -9.73 8.60 18.29
CA ILE A 94 -8.62 7.95 19.02
C ILE A 94 -8.96 6.46 19.26
N ARG A 95 -10.22 6.15 19.61
CA ARG A 95 -10.66 4.76 19.81
C ARG A 95 -10.54 3.92 18.55
N VAL A 96 -10.88 4.48 17.38
CA VAL A 96 -10.77 3.78 16.09
C VAL A 96 -9.31 3.49 15.76
N VAL A 97 -8.41 4.46 15.93
CA VAL A 97 -6.97 4.26 15.71
C VAL A 97 -6.42 3.18 16.64
N ASN A 98 -6.76 3.24 17.93
CA ASN A 98 -6.32 2.24 18.89
C ASN A 98 -6.91 0.84 18.60
N ALA A 99 -8.17 0.76 18.18
CA ALA A 99 -8.79 -0.48 17.74
C ALA A 99 -8.04 -1.08 16.54
N LEU A 100 -7.73 -0.25 15.54
CA LEU A 100 -6.96 -0.68 14.36
C LEU A 100 -5.57 -1.22 14.75
N LEU A 101 -4.82 -0.46 15.55
CA LEU A 101 -3.49 -0.88 16.03
C LEU A 101 -3.55 -2.21 16.80
N THR A 102 -4.54 -2.37 17.69
CA THR A 102 -4.75 -3.62 18.42
C THR A 102 -5.04 -4.79 17.50
N GLN A 103 -5.86 -4.57 16.46
CA GLN A 103 -6.15 -5.61 15.47
C GLN A 103 -4.92 -5.98 14.65
N LEU A 104 -4.10 -5.00 14.24
CA LEU A 104 -2.83 -5.27 13.53
C LEU A 104 -1.86 -6.08 14.40
N ASP A 105 -1.76 -5.78 15.69
CA ASP A 105 -0.94 -6.57 16.63
C ASP A 105 -1.43 -8.03 16.76
N GLN A 106 -2.75 -8.26 16.70
CA GLN A 106 -3.31 -9.60 16.70
C GLN A 106 -2.96 -10.39 15.44
N LEU A 107 -2.87 -9.73 14.28
CA LEU A 107 -2.48 -10.39 13.02
C LEU A 107 -1.05 -10.92 13.04
N LYS A 108 -0.14 -10.32 13.83
CA LYS A 108 1.26 -10.79 13.97
C LYS A 108 1.37 -12.21 14.51
N ARG A 109 0.33 -12.76 15.12
CA ARG A 109 0.30 -14.13 15.65
C ARG A 109 0.11 -15.19 14.57
N PHE A 110 -0.32 -14.78 13.39
CA PHE A 110 -0.60 -15.69 12.28
C PHE A 110 0.61 -15.75 11.31
N PRO A 111 1.22 -16.93 11.12
CA PRO A 111 2.39 -17.08 10.24
C PRO A 111 2.06 -16.88 8.76
N ASN A 112 0.78 -16.97 8.39
CA ASN A 112 0.24 -16.79 7.04
C ASN A 112 -0.30 -15.37 6.80
N ALA A 113 -0.06 -14.42 7.73
CA ALA A 113 -0.44 -13.02 7.60
C ALA A 113 0.74 -12.13 7.21
N LEU A 114 0.52 -11.20 6.29
CA LEU A 114 1.43 -10.10 5.98
C LEU A 114 0.69 -8.78 6.08
N VAL A 115 1.21 -7.82 6.85
CA VAL A 115 0.67 -6.46 6.90
C VAL A 115 1.59 -5.53 6.13
N LEU A 116 1.04 -4.81 5.16
CA LEU A 116 1.71 -3.74 4.42
C LEU A 116 1.01 -2.42 4.73
N THR A 117 1.79 -1.38 4.97
CA THR A 117 1.26 -0.03 5.16
C THR A 117 1.95 0.93 4.22
N THR A 118 1.23 1.94 3.73
CA THR A 118 1.82 3.02 2.94
C THR A 118 1.57 4.37 3.59
N SER A 119 2.52 5.28 3.41
CA SER A 119 2.36 6.68 3.79
C SER A 119 3.01 7.60 2.77
N ASN A 120 2.45 8.79 2.61
CA ASN A 120 3.00 9.86 1.77
C ASN A 120 3.81 10.89 2.56
N LEU A 121 3.76 10.86 3.89
CA LEU A 121 4.38 11.84 4.77
C LEU A 121 5.38 11.16 5.71
N THR A 122 6.67 11.41 5.52
CA THR A 122 7.74 10.82 6.33
C THR A 122 7.79 11.36 7.76
N GLY A 123 7.28 12.58 8.02
CA GLY A 123 7.29 13.22 9.35
C GLY A 123 5.96 13.20 10.10
N ALA A 124 4.89 12.68 9.51
CA ALA A 124 3.53 12.71 10.09
C ALA A 124 2.94 11.32 10.34
N ILE A 125 3.75 10.27 10.28
CA ILE A 125 3.29 8.92 10.64
C ILE A 125 3.26 8.85 12.16
N ASP A 126 2.14 8.37 12.72
CA ASP A 126 2.03 8.13 14.15
C ASP A 126 3.13 7.15 14.60
N ALA A 127 3.88 7.53 15.65
CA ALA A 127 4.96 6.72 16.22
C ALA A 127 4.50 5.27 16.52
N ALA A 128 3.25 5.10 16.92
CA ALA A 128 2.69 3.78 17.20
C ALA A 128 2.66 2.84 15.97
N PHE A 129 2.56 3.37 14.74
CA PHE A 129 2.72 2.55 13.53
C PHE A 129 4.19 2.27 13.22
N ILE A 130 5.04 3.28 13.44
CA ILE A 130 6.48 3.17 13.20
C ILE A 130 7.10 2.09 14.08
N ASP A 131 6.74 2.06 15.36
CA ASP A 131 7.28 1.11 16.34
C ASP A 131 6.83 -0.34 16.07
N ARG A 132 5.72 -0.52 15.37
CA ARG A 132 5.19 -1.83 14.99
C ARG A 132 5.75 -2.37 13.67
N ALA A 133 6.43 -1.55 12.90
CA ALA A 133 6.95 -1.94 11.59
C ALA A 133 8.30 -2.65 11.72
N ASP A 134 8.37 -3.89 11.23
CA ASP A 134 9.60 -4.68 11.18
C ASP A 134 10.53 -4.18 10.07
N ILE A 135 9.97 -3.73 8.94
CA ILE A 135 10.71 -3.20 7.79
C ILE A 135 10.15 -1.84 7.40
N LYS A 136 11.02 -0.85 7.27
CA LYS A 136 10.70 0.50 6.82
C LYS A 136 11.46 0.78 5.54
N GLN A 137 10.72 0.93 4.44
CA GLN A 137 11.33 1.13 3.12
C GLN A 137 10.90 2.47 2.53
N TYR A 138 11.85 3.33 2.26
CA TYR A 138 11.59 4.55 1.50
C TYR A 138 11.45 4.24 0.02
N ILE A 139 10.38 4.73 -0.59
CA ILE A 139 10.13 4.62 -2.05
C ILE A 139 10.20 6.02 -2.64
N GLY A 140 11.32 6.33 -3.25
CA GLY A 140 11.58 7.61 -3.91
C GLY A 140 10.85 7.76 -5.25
N PRO A 141 11.01 8.92 -5.91
CA PRO A 141 10.48 9.13 -7.26
C PRO A 141 11.02 8.10 -8.25
N PRO A 142 10.22 7.69 -9.26
CA PRO A 142 10.65 6.72 -10.24
C PRO A 142 11.81 7.25 -11.09
N GLY A 143 12.80 6.40 -11.34
CA GLY A 143 13.90 6.69 -12.24
C GLY A 143 13.46 6.81 -13.70
N PRO A 144 14.36 7.26 -14.63
CA PRO A 144 13.99 7.51 -16.03
C PRO A 144 13.35 6.31 -16.73
N ALA A 145 13.89 5.11 -16.54
CA ALA A 145 13.34 3.88 -17.14
C ALA A 145 11.94 3.56 -16.62
N ALA A 146 11.69 3.71 -15.31
CA ALA A 146 10.39 3.49 -14.72
C ALA A 146 9.36 4.54 -15.18
N ARG A 147 9.78 5.81 -15.30
CA ARG A 147 8.92 6.89 -15.85
C ARG A 147 8.52 6.60 -17.29
N TYR A 148 9.46 6.13 -18.10
CA TYR A 148 9.16 5.72 -19.46
C TYR A 148 8.11 4.61 -19.52
N GLU A 149 8.27 3.55 -18.70
CA GLU A 149 7.29 2.46 -18.64
C GLU A 149 5.90 2.92 -18.22
N ILE A 150 5.82 3.81 -17.22
CA ILE A 150 4.55 4.41 -16.81
C ILE A 150 3.89 5.14 -17.98
N LEU A 151 4.64 6.03 -18.65
CA LEU A 151 4.12 6.78 -19.80
C LEU A 151 3.76 5.85 -20.96
N ARG A 152 4.60 4.87 -21.25
CA ARG A 152 4.34 3.86 -22.29
C ARG A 152 3.03 3.13 -22.05
N THR A 153 2.79 2.69 -20.81
CA THR A 153 1.55 2.01 -20.44
C THR A 153 0.33 2.92 -20.60
N CYS A 154 0.44 4.19 -20.20
CA CYS A 154 -0.63 5.18 -20.39
C CYS A 154 -0.94 5.40 -21.89
N VAL A 155 0.08 5.57 -22.72
CA VAL A 155 -0.10 5.77 -24.18
C VAL A 155 -0.74 4.53 -24.82
N HIS A 156 -0.31 3.33 -24.43
CA HIS A 156 -0.93 2.09 -24.90
C HIS A 156 -2.41 2.01 -24.54
N GLU A 157 -2.76 2.37 -23.30
CA GLU A 157 -4.14 2.36 -22.86
C GLU A 157 -5.01 3.39 -23.61
N LEU A 158 -4.50 4.61 -23.80
CA LEU A 158 -5.18 5.64 -24.59
C LEU A 158 -5.41 5.20 -26.04
N SER A 159 -4.44 4.49 -26.65
CA SER A 159 -4.59 3.92 -27.98
C SER A 159 -5.60 2.77 -28.00
N ARG A 160 -5.58 1.90 -26.98
CA ARG A 160 -6.50 0.77 -26.86
C ARG A 160 -7.96 1.22 -26.76
N VAL A 161 -8.23 2.29 -26.03
CA VAL A 161 -9.59 2.86 -25.88
C VAL A 161 -9.97 3.81 -27.02
N GLY A 162 -9.10 4.00 -28.02
CA GLY A 162 -9.38 4.82 -29.22
C GLY A 162 -9.32 6.33 -29.00
N LEU A 163 -8.75 6.82 -27.90
CA LEU A 163 -8.59 8.25 -27.64
C LEU A 163 -7.43 8.88 -28.42
N ILE A 164 -6.47 8.08 -28.83
CA ILE A 164 -5.36 8.49 -29.71
C ILE A 164 -5.20 7.48 -30.85
N SER A 165 -4.77 7.95 -32.03
CA SER A 165 -4.43 7.09 -33.15
C SER A 165 -3.23 6.19 -32.79
N PRO A 166 -3.16 4.95 -33.30
CA PRO A 166 -1.97 4.12 -33.16
C PRO A 166 -0.72 4.86 -33.64
N LEU A 167 0.38 4.70 -32.92
CA LEU A 167 1.64 5.34 -33.29
C LEU A 167 2.14 4.82 -34.63
N PRO A 168 2.51 5.72 -35.57
CA PRO A 168 3.12 5.31 -36.84
C PRO A 168 4.40 4.52 -36.59
N GLY A 169 4.57 3.39 -37.25
CA GLY A 169 5.80 2.59 -37.18
C GLY A 169 5.86 1.52 -36.11
N GLY A 170 4.70 1.12 -35.54
CA GLY A 170 4.64 -0.13 -34.75
C GLY A 170 4.88 -0.03 -33.26
N GLY A 171 4.86 1.16 -32.68
CA GLY A 171 4.80 1.26 -31.21
C GLY A 171 6.02 1.92 -30.54
N LEU A 172 5.92 2.06 -29.24
CA LEU A 172 6.97 2.59 -28.38
C LEU A 172 8.11 1.58 -28.21
N LEU A 173 9.34 2.06 -28.13
CA LEU A 173 10.52 1.23 -27.93
C LEU A 173 10.38 0.35 -26.67
N PRO A 174 10.78 -0.92 -26.73
CA PRO A 174 10.80 -1.76 -25.54
C PRO A 174 11.83 -1.27 -24.51
N THR A 175 11.54 -1.44 -23.24
CA THR A 175 12.38 -1.01 -22.11
C THR A 175 13.87 -1.42 -22.19
N PRO A 176 14.22 -2.64 -22.66
CA PRO A 176 15.63 -3.01 -22.80
C PRO A 176 16.40 -2.13 -23.77
N THR A 177 15.77 -1.75 -24.88
CA THR A 177 16.37 -0.86 -25.90
C THR A 177 16.56 0.54 -25.35
N LEU A 178 15.58 1.06 -24.61
CA LEU A 178 15.70 2.36 -23.95
C LEU A 178 16.76 2.38 -22.86
N ARG A 179 16.90 1.28 -22.08
CA ARG A 179 17.95 1.16 -21.06
C ARG A 179 19.36 1.26 -21.64
N ALA A 180 19.56 0.75 -22.85
CA ALA A 180 20.83 0.85 -23.55
C ALA A 180 21.14 2.27 -24.05
N MET A 181 20.10 3.10 -24.23
CA MET A 181 20.22 4.48 -24.73
C MET A 181 20.31 5.53 -23.62
N LEU A 182 19.96 5.18 -22.38
CA LEU A 182 20.02 6.11 -21.26
C LEU A 182 21.46 6.16 -20.70
N PRO A 183 21.97 7.36 -20.35
CA PRO A 183 23.24 7.48 -19.65
C PRO A 183 23.17 6.72 -18.31
N SER A 184 24.28 6.13 -17.90
CA SER A 184 24.40 5.47 -16.60
C SER A 184 23.91 6.39 -15.49
N PRO A 185 23.15 5.88 -14.51
CA PRO A 185 22.72 6.71 -13.38
C PRO A 185 23.95 7.29 -12.67
N PRO A 186 23.90 8.54 -12.19
CA PRO A 186 24.97 9.08 -11.37
C PRO A 186 25.20 8.16 -10.16
N PRO A 187 26.44 8.07 -9.65
CA PRO A 187 26.73 7.26 -8.48
C PRO A 187 25.77 7.63 -7.34
N SER A 188 25.26 6.61 -6.67
CA SER A 188 24.35 6.76 -5.55
C SER A 188 24.96 7.68 -4.49
N PHE A 189 24.21 8.68 -4.07
CA PHE A 189 24.52 9.51 -2.90
C PHE A 189 24.34 8.68 -1.61
N ASP A 190 25.12 7.64 -1.45
CA ASP A 190 25.31 6.94 -0.17
C ASP A 190 26.70 7.26 0.35
N GLN A 191 26.91 8.52 0.75
CA GLN A 191 27.98 8.96 1.65
C GLN A 191 27.85 10.49 1.89
N VAL A 192 26.98 10.91 2.80
CA VAL A 192 27.23 12.00 3.76
C VAL A 192 26.40 11.71 5.02
#